data_02def70572be0b077b255313867b21c5
#
_entry.id   02def70572be0b077b255313867b21c5
#
_cell.length_a   1.000
_cell.length_b   1.000
_cell.length_c   1.000
_cell.angle_alpha   90.00
_cell.angle_beta   90.00
_cell.angle_gamma   90.00
#
_symmetry.space_group_name_H-M   'P 1'
#
loop_
_entity.id
_entity.type
_entity.pdbx_description
1 polymer ?
#
loop_
_entity_poly.entity_id
_entity_poly.type
_entity_poly.pdbx_seq_one_letter_code
_entity_poly.pdbx_strand_id
1 'polypeptide(L)'
;AMELHWDGNNTDMTERNKSAAFGTGTTPPTIDLPRIRRVEEWILDAEPPAFAMLFPVDQALAARGAPIYKEYCAACHGASGRDFSGPYVGRVTPLAEVGTDRRRLDSYTHTLAVNQATLYAGYPWRFTQFRKTHGYANMPLDGIWLRAPYLHNGSVPSLRDLLEPAARRPPVFWRGSDVYDPARVGFVSDQAEVGGKRLFRFDTAVPGNGNAGHEGQRYGTALPEADKAALVEYLKTF
;
A
#
# COMPACT_ATOMS: atom_id res chain seq x y z
N ALA A 1 12.25 11.10 9.21
CA ALA A 1 11.63 11.18 7.89
C ALA A 1 11.03 9.81 7.55
N MET A 2 9.88 9.78 6.88
CA MET A 2 9.27 8.56 6.37
C MET A 2 9.98 8.12 5.09
N GLU A 3 10.15 6.83 4.93
CA GLU A 3 10.62 6.24 3.69
C GLU A 3 9.45 6.11 2.71
N LEU A 4 9.58 6.68 1.53
CA LEU A 4 8.53 6.81 0.52
C LEU A 4 8.66 5.74 -0.57
N HIS A 5 7.61 5.56 -1.36
CA HIS A 5 7.41 4.46 -2.29
C HIS A 5 7.30 3.10 -1.57
N TRP A 6 6.86 2.08 -2.30
CA TRP A 6 6.70 0.74 -1.74
C TRP A 6 8.00 0.17 -1.17
N ASP A 7 9.13 0.47 -1.79
CA ASP A 7 10.46 -0.01 -1.42
C ASP A 7 11.26 1.00 -0.56
N GLY A 8 10.66 2.12 -0.14
CA GLY A 8 11.33 3.11 0.70
C GLY A 8 12.55 3.75 0.05
N ASN A 9 12.61 3.82 -1.28
CA ASN A 9 13.79 4.24 -2.02
C ASN A 9 14.04 5.76 -2.00
N ASN A 10 13.17 6.53 -1.36
CA ASN A 10 13.29 7.99 -1.23
C ASN A 10 12.78 8.45 0.13
N THR A 11 13.27 9.58 0.63
CA THR A 11 12.88 10.19 1.91
C THR A 11 12.44 11.64 1.80
N ASP A 12 12.38 12.18 0.57
CA ASP A 12 11.96 13.55 0.30
C ASP A 12 10.74 13.56 -0.63
N MET A 13 9.65 14.17 -0.16
CA MET A 13 8.38 14.17 -0.87
C MET A 13 8.46 14.99 -2.17
N THR A 14 9.18 16.10 -2.16
CA THR A 14 9.36 16.95 -3.35
C THR A 14 10.18 16.23 -4.42
N GLU A 15 11.23 15.50 -4.05
CA GLU A 15 11.97 14.65 -5.00
C GLU A 15 11.08 13.53 -5.55
N ARG A 16 10.29 12.89 -4.69
CA ARG A 16 9.35 11.85 -5.09
C ARG A 16 8.35 12.37 -6.12
N ASN A 17 7.80 13.57 -5.94
CA ASN A 17 6.83 14.17 -6.85
C ASN A 17 7.48 14.63 -8.18
N LYS A 18 8.67 15.20 -8.12
CA LYS A 18 9.47 15.48 -9.32
C LYS A 18 9.77 14.20 -10.13
N SER A 19 10.15 13.12 -9.44
CA SER A 19 10.39 11.83 -10.09
C SER A 19 9.14 11.29 -10.79
N ALA A 20 7.96 11.45 -10.18
CA ALA A 20 6.70 11.08 -10.82
C ALA A 20 6.44 11.90 -12.09
N ALA A 21 6.69 13.21 -12.06
CA ALA A 21 6.56 14.09 -13.23
C ALA A 21 7.48 13.64 -14.38
N PHE A 22 8.74 13.29 -14.10
CA PHE A 22 9.66 12.75 -15.12
C PHE A 22 9.20 11.39 -15.66
N GLY A 23 8.67 10.54 -14.80
CA GLY A 23 8.09 9.25 -15.20
C GLY A 23 6.90 9.37 -16.17
N THR A 24 6.26 10.53 -16.21
CA THR A 24 5.14 10.85 -17.10
C THR A 24 5.53 11.73 -18.30
N GLY A 25 6.83 11.89 -18.56
CA GLY A 25 7.34 12.55 -19.77
C GLY A 25 7.79 14.00 -19.59
N THR A 26 7.74 14.57 -18.40
CA THR A 26 8.34 15.88 -18.12
C THR A 26 9.86 15.80 -18.28
N THR A 27 10.46 16.86 -18.81
CA THR A 27 11.93 16.99 -18.93
C THR A 27 12.42 18.14 -18.07
N PRO A 28 13.75 18.23 -17.77
CA PRO A 28 14.29 19.32 -16.98
C PRO A 28 13.91 20.73 -17.48
N PRO A 29 13.90 21.04 -18.79
CA PRO A 29 13.47 22.34 -19.28
C PRO A 29 11.96 22.59 -19.20
N THR A 30 11.12 21.54 -19.08
CA THR A 30 9.65 21.65 -19.12
C THR A 30 9.00 21.47 -17.77
N ILE A 31 9.77 21.16 -16.70
CA ILE A 31 9.21 20.96 -15.37
C ILE A 31 8.72 22.28 -14.78
N ASP A 32 7.45 22.31 -14.36
CA ASP A 32 6.83 23.45 -13.69
C ASP A 32 6.86 23.21 -12.16
N LEU A 33 7.96 23.56 -11.53
CA LEU A 33 8.16 23.39 -10.08
C LEU A 33 7.11 24.09 -9.23
N PRO A 34 6.69 25.36 -9.55
CA PRO A 34 5.62 26.01 -8.81
C PRO A 34 4.28 25.26 -8.86
N ARG A 35 3.92 24.68 -10.02
CA ARG A 35 2.69 23.88 -10.12
C ARG A 35 2.78 22.57 -9.37
N ILE A 36 3.92 21.88 -9.46
CA ILE A 36 4.16 20.65 -8.69
C ILE A 36 4.01 20.92 -7.19
N ARG A 37 4.60 22.02 -6.69
CA ARG A 37 4.48 22.40 -5.30
C ARG A 37 3.03 22.66 -4.86
N ARG A 38 2.24 23.38 -5.66
CA ARG A 38 0.81 23.59 -5.34
C ARG A 38 0.01 22.29 -5.29
N VAL A 39 0.30 21.35 -6.20
CA VAL A 39 -0.33 20.02 -6.19
C VAL A 39 0.11 19.22 -4.94
N GLU A 40 1.39 19.31 -4.57
CA GLU A 40 1.92 18.68 -3.37
C GLU A 40 1.23 19.22 -2.10
N GLU A 41 1.14 20.53 -1.95
CA GLU A 41 0.45 21.18 -0.83
C GLU A 41 -1.04 20.75 -0.77
N TRP A 42 -1.73 20.71 -1.91
CA TRP A 42 -3.11 20.24 -1.96
C TRP A 42 -3.29 18.77 -1.58
N ILE A 43 -2.38 17.90 -2.03
CA ILE A 43 -2.45 16.45 -1.71
C ILE A 43 -2.22 16.22 -0.22
N LEU A 44 -1.39 17.03 0.44
CA LEU A 44 -1.14 16.90 1.88
C LEU A 44 -2.39 17.13 2.74
N ASP A 45 -3.31 17.94 2.26
CA ASP A 45 -4.57 18.24 2.93
C ASP A 45 -5.69 17.27 2.52
N ALA A 46 -5.45 16.41 1.53
CA ALA A 46 -6.46 15.46 1.04
C ALA A 46 -6.71 14.37 2.09
N GLU A 47 -7.97 14.21 2.46
CA GLU A 47 -8.43 13.17 3.37
C GLU A 47 -9.20 12.09 2.61
N PRO A 48 -9.02 10.80 2.95
CA PRO A 48 -9.86 9.75 2.39
C PRO A 48 -11.31 9.94 2.87
N PRO A 49 -12.30 9.65 2.02
CA PRO A 49 -13.68 9.64 2.47
C PRO A 49 -13.88 8.55 3.53
N ALA A 50 -14.69 8.86 4.55
CA ALA A 50 -15.00 7.87 5.57
C ALA A 50 -15.83 6.72 4.98
N PHE A 51 -15.48 5.48 5.29
CA PHE A 51 -16.24 4.28 4.87
C PHE A 51 -17.73 4.39 5.25
N ALA A 52 -18.01 4.93 6.44
CA ALA A 52 -19.37 5.12 6.96
C ALA A 52 -20.27 6.05 6.12
N MET A 53 -19.71 6.83 5.20
CA MET A 53 -20.48 7.63 4.24
C MET A 53 -21.20 6.77 3.20
N LEU A 54 -20.69 5.59 2.91
CA LEU A 54 -21.19 4.70 1.84
C LEU A 54 -21.76 3.38 2.39
N PHE A 55 -21.18 2.86 3.47
CA PHE A 55 -21.49 1.55 4.00
C PHE A 55 -21.57 1.59 5.53
N PRO A 56 -22.47 0.79 6.15
CA PRO A 56 -22.55 0.72 7.60
C PRO A 56 -21.27 0.12 8.21
N VAL A 57 -20.96 0.59 9.43
CA VAL A 57 -19.89 0.04 10.29
C VAL A 57 -20.52 -0.48 11.58
N ASP A 58 -20.24 -1.71 11.94
CA ASP A 58 -20.60 -2.25 13.26
C ASP A 58 -19.64 -1.68 14.31
N GLN A 59 -20.10 -0.63 15.00
CA GLN A 59 -19.27 0.08 16.00
C GLN A 59 -18.88 -0.81 17.19
N ALA A 60 -19.74 -1.77 17.58
CA ALA A 60 -19.44 -2.68 18.68
C ALA A 60 -18.34 -3.68 18.27
N LEU A 61 -18.42 -4.18 17.04
CA LEU A 61 -17.41 -5.08 16.50
C LEU A 61 -16.09 -4.34 16.23
N ALA A 62 -16.15 -3.12 15.71
CA ALA A 62 -14.98 -2.27 15.50
C ALA A 62 -14.26 -1.95 16.84
N ALA A 63 -15.00 -1.64 17.90
CA ALA A 63 -14.46 -1.42 19.24
C ALA A 63 -13.70 -2.66 19.77
N ARG A 64 -14.14 -3.88 19.43
CA ARG A 64 -13.41 -5.12 19.73
C ARG A 64 -12.14 -5.26 18.90
N GLY A 65 -12.14 -4.76 17.68
CA GLY A 65 -10.97 -4.78 16.77
C GLY A 65 -9.84 -3.83 17.18
N ALA A 66 -10.17 -2.71 17.85
CA ALA A 66 -9.20 -1.68 18.23
C ALA A 66 -8.00 -2.20 19.05
N PRO A 67 -8.17 -2.97 20.15
CA PRO A 67 -7.04 -3.54 20.89
C PRO A 67 -6.23 -4.55 20.07
N ILE A 68 -6.86 -5.31 19.17
CA ILE A 68 -6.19 -6.25 18.28
C ILE A 68 -5.30 -5.47 17.29
N TYR A 69 -5.81 -4.40 16.69
CA TYR A 69 -5.03 -3.54 15.83
C TYR A 69 -3.82 -2.94 16.56
N LYS A 70 -4.04 -2.44 17.77
CA LYS A 70 -2.98 -1.87 18.60
C LYS A 70 -1.85 -2.88 18.87
N GLU A 71 -2.19 -4.13 19.10
CA GLU A 71 -1.22 -5.20 19.37
C GLU A 71 -0.44 -5.63 18.14
N TYR A 72 -1.12 -5.85 17.01
CA TYR A 72 -0.52 -6.50 15.83
C TYR A 72 -0.09 -5.54 14.73
N CYS A 73 -0.69 -4.35 14.63
CA CYS A 73 -0.57 -3.49 13.44
C CYS A 73 0.03 -2.11 13.73
N ALA A 74 -0.32 -1.50 14.88
CA ALA A 74 -0.05 -0.10 15.15
C ALA A 74 1.45 0.26 15.16
N ALA A 75 2.31 -0.64 15.62
CA ALA A 75 3.76 -0.39 15.67
C ALA A 75 4.36 -0.08 14.29
N CYS A 76 3.81 -0.71 13.23
CA CYS A 76 4.27 -0.56 11.85
C CYS A 76 3.42 0.42 11.02
N HIS A 77 2.12 0.55 11.34
CA HIS A 77 1.17 1.28 10.50
C HIS A 77 0.59 2.55 11.13
N GLY A 78 0.96 2.88 12.38
CA GLY A 78 0.41 4.01 13.13
C GLY A 78 -0.70 3.60 14.09
N ALA A 79 -0.97 4.44 15.08
CA ALA A 79 -1.93 4.14 16.14
C ALA A 79 -3.39 4.17 15.65
N SER A 80 -3.65 4.91 14.58
CA SER A 80 -4.92 4.95 13.85
C SER A 80 -4.68 5.28 12.37
N GLY A 81 -5.72 5.39 11.56
CA GLY A 81 -5.59 5.78 10.17
C GLY A 81 -4.93 7.15 9.96
N ARG A 82 -5.01 8.04 10.94
CA ARG A 82 -4.47 9.42 10.89
C ARG A 82 -3.32 9.68 11.87
N ASP A 83 -3.11 8.82 12.82
CA ASP A 83 -1.98 8.89 13.75
C ASP A 83 -0.82 8.05 13.20
N PHE A 84 0.11 8.71 12.57
CA PHE A 84 1.31 8.12 11.98
C PHE A 84 2.44 7.90 13.00
N SER A 85 2.15 8.03 14.29
CA SER A 85 3.09 7.68 15.35
C SER A 85 3.28 6.16 15.43
N GLY A 86 4.50 5.74 15.65
CA GLY A 86 4.87 4.33 15.79
C GLY A 86 6.34 4.12 15.46
N PRO A 87 7.01 3.17 16.12
CA PRO A 87 8.46 3.01 16.01
C PRO A 87 8.92 2.58 14.61
N TYR A 88 8.04 1.95 13.85
CA TYR A 88 8.35 1.40 12.52
C TYR A 88 7.56 2.04 11.38
N VAL A 89 6.70 3.03 11.66
CA VAL A 89 5.93 3.73 10.62
C VAL A 89 6.87 4.44 9.66
N GLY A 90 6.67 4.25 8.36
CA GLY A 90 7.53 4.79 7.31
C GLY A 90 8.96 4.24 7.33
N ARG A 91 9.19 3.08 7.96
CA ARG A 91 10.48 2.37 7.93
C ARG A 91 10.41 1.19 6.97
N VAL A 92 11.54 0.86 6.37
CA VAL A 92 11.66 -0.34 5.53
C VAL A 92 11.76 -1.58 6.43
N THR A 93 10.81 -2.51 6.26
CA THR A 93 10.92 -3.86 6.80
C THR A 93 11.70 -4.72 5.79
N PRO A 94 12.77 -5.44 6.23
CA PRO A 94 13.55 -6.29 5.34
C PRO A 94 12.69 -7.35 4.62
N LEU A 95 13.02 -7.64 3.36
CA LEU A 95 12.31 -8.64 2.56
C LEU A 95 12.24 -10.00 3.25
N ALA A 96 13.32 -10.40 3.92
CA ALA A 96 13.38 -11.66 4.67
C ALA A 96 12.37 -11.73 5.83
N GLU A 97 11.94 -10.59 6.39
CA GLU A 97 10.95 -10.53 7.45
C GLU A 97 9.52 -10.49 6.89
N VAL A 98 9.27 -9.61 5.89
CA VAL A 98 7.92 -9.46 5.34
C VAL A 98 7.53 -10.58 4.41
N GLY A 99 8.49 -11.23 3.73
CA GLY A 99 8.32 -12.41 2.90
C GLY A 99 7.52 -12.23 1.61
N THR A 100 7.22 -10.98 1.21
CA THR A 100 6.42 -10.70 -0.01
C THR A 100 7.24 -10.87 -1.29
N ASP A 101 6.58 -10.81 -2.46
CA ASP A 101 7.25 -10.93 -3.76
C ASP A 101 8.37 -9.89 -3.92
N ARG A 102 9.50 -10.34 -4.45
CA ARG A 102 10.72 -9.52 -4.57
C ARG A 102 10.87 -8.77 -5.90
N ARG A 103 10.09 -9.12 -6.91
CA ARG A 103 10.31 -8.63 -8.29
C ARG A 103 10.27 -7.11 -8.40
N ARG A 104 9.30 -6.47 -7.75
CA ARG A 104 9.23 -5.00 -7.70
C ARG A 104 10.47 -4.40 -7.02
N LEU A 105 10.94 -5.01 -5.95
CA LEU A 105 12.13 -4.56 -5.24
C LEU A 105 13.38 -4.72 -6.10
N ASP A 106 13.54 -5.88 -6.76
CA ASP A 106 14.71 -6.17 -7.60
C ASP A 106 14.76 -5.31 -8.86
N SER A 107 13.61 -4.87 -9.39
CA SER A 107 13.56 -4.02 -10.58
C SER A 107 14.16 -2.62 -10.36
N TYR A 108 14.17 -2.13 -9.13
CA TYR A 108 14.86 -0.89 -8.76
C TYR A 108 16.30 -1.20 -8.35
N THR A 109 17.23 -1.11 -9.30
CA THR A 109 18.63 -1.49 -9.09
C THR A 109 19.44 -0.36 -8.45
N HIS A 110 20.61 -0.70 -7.87
CA HIS A 110 21.57 0.30 -7.39
C HIS A 110 22.02 1.23 -8.52
N THR A 111 22.29 0.68 -9.70
CA THR A 111 22.66 1.47 -10.90
C THR A 111 21.58 2.48 -11.26
N LEU A 112 20.29 2.08 -11.21
CA LEU A 112 19.19 3.00 -11.47
C LEU A 112 19.15 4.14 -10.44
N ALA A 113 19.34 3.86 -9.15
CA ALA A 113 19.37 4.88 -8.10
C ALA A 113 20.51 5.89 -8.33
N VAL A 114 21.72 5.42 -8.67
CA VAL A 114 22.88 6.28 -9.00
C VAL A 114 22.59 7.12 -10.26
N ASN A 115 22.05 6.51 -11.31
CA ASN A 115 21.71 7.23 -12.53
C ASN A 115 20.65 8.31 -12.29
N GLN A 116 19.63 8.05 -11.46
CA GLN A 116 18.67 9.08 -11.07
C GLN A 116 19.33 10.26 -10.34
N ALA A 117 20.27 9.99 -9.42
CA ALA A 117 20.98 11.04 -8.70
C ALA A 117 21.88 11.89 -9.61
N THR A 118 22.43 11.30 -10.67
CA THR A 118 23.35 11.99 -11.60
C THR A 118 22.63 12.66 -12.76
N LEU A 119 21.47 12.15 -13.18
CA LEU A 119 20.75 12.60 -14.38
C LEU A 119 20.43 14.11 -14.37
N TYR A 120 20.17 14.67 -13.18
CA TYR A 120 19.83 16.07 -12.99
C TYR A 120 20.89 16.84 -12.18
N ALA A 121 22.15 16.37 -12.18
CA ALA A 121 23.24 16.93 -11.37
C ALA A 121 23.52 18.41 -11.63
N GLY A 122 23.26 18.91 -12.84
CA GLY A 122 23.43 20.32 -13.21
C GLY A 122 22.34 21.27 -12.70
N TYR A 123 21.29 20.76 -12.04
CA TYR A 123 20.17 21.54 -11.57
C TYR A 123 20.18 21.70 -10.05
N PRO A 124 19.80 22.88 -9.50
CA PRO A 124 19.76 23.11 -8.04
C PRO A 124 18.75 22.21 -7.32
N TRP A 125 17.76 21.69 -8.04
CA TRP A 125 16.72 20.78 -7.53
C TRP A 125 17.00 19.30 -7.87
N ARG A 126 18.25 18.94 -8.16
CA ARG A 126 18.69 17.56 -8.45
C ARG A 126 18.24 16.57 -7.37
N PHE A 127 18.17 15.29 -7.73
CA PHE A 127 17.86 14.23 -6.80
C PHE A 127 19.07 13.88 -5.92
N THR A 128 18.83 13.74 -4.62
CA THR A 128 19.86 13.42 -3.62
C THR A 128 19.45 12.33 -2.65
N GLN A 129 18.16 11.97 -2.61
CA GLN A 129 17.58 11.05 -1.62
C GLN A 129 17.24 9.68 -2.17
N PHE A 130 17.39 9.45 -3.48
CA PHE A 130 17.14 8.15 -4.07
C PHE A 130 18.21 7.14 -3.71
N ARG A 131 17.81 5.97 -3.25
CA ARG A 131 18.70 4.87 -2.89
C ARG A 131 18.06 3.50 -3.13
N LYS A 132 18.88 2.48 -3.35
CA LYS A 132 18.43 1.08 -3.32
C LYS A 132 18.18 0.66 -1.87
N THR A 133 17.05 0.01 -1.63
CA THR A 133 16.72 -0.66 -0.38
C THR A 133 16.55 -2.16 -0.59
N HIS A 134 16.37 -2.91 0.50
CA HIS A 134 16.23 -4.37 0.47
C HIS A 134 14.97 -4.84 1.21
N GLY A 135 13.89 -4.06 1.16
CA GLY A 135 12.62 -4.37 1.81
C GLY A 135 11.50 -3.45 1.35
N TYR A 136 10.40 -3.48 2.09
CA TYR A 136 9.21 -2.67 1.80
C TYR A 136 8.89 -1.74 2.96
N ALA A 137 8.48 -0.52 2.64
CA ALA A 137 8.15 0.50 3.63
C ALA A 137 6.79 0.22 4.29
N ASN A 138 6.75 0.39 5.61
CA ASN A 138 5.53 0.28 6.40
C ASN A 138 4.70 1.54 6.22
N MET A 139 3.67 1.47 5.40
CA MET A 139 2.85 2.61 5.05
C MET A 139 1.74 2.84 6.08
N PRO A 140 1.37 4.08 6.40
CA PRO A 140 0.15 4.39 7.15
C PRO A 140 -1.09 3.82 6.46
N LEU A 141 -2.15 3.55 7.23
CA LEU A 141 -3.36 2.89 6.74
C LEU A 141 -4.57 3.82 6.54
N ASP A 142 -4.37 5.14 6.54
CA ASP A 142 -5.43 6.09 6.21
C ASP A 142 -6.11 5.72 4.89
N GLY A 143 -7.44 5.62 4.90
CA GLY A 143 -8.23 5.20 3.73
C GLY A 143 -7.90 3.81 3.20
N ILE A 144 -7.43 2.89 4.05
CA ILE A 144 -7.01 1.54 3.63
C ILE A 144 -8.12 0.80 2.88
N TRP A 145 -9.37 1.04 3.19
CA TRP A 145 -10.51 0.40 2.55
C TRP A 145 -10.63 0.71 1.05
N LEU A 146 -10.06 1.85 0.58
CA LEU A 146 -10.02 2.23 -0.84
C LEU A 146 -8.80 1.69 -1.59
N ARG A 147 -7.86 1.03 -0.91
CA ARG A 147 -6.58 0.65 -1.49
C ARG A 147 -6.52 -0.78 -2.05
N ALA A 148 -7.67 -1.45 -2.14
CA ALA A 148 -7.73 -2.79 -2.74
C ALA A 148 -7.35 -2.74 -4.24
N PRO A 149 -6.66 -3.77 -4.77
CA PRO A 149 -6.14 -4.94 -4.10
C PRO A 149 -4.83 -4.66 -3.34
N TYR A 150 -4.55 -5.47 -2.33
CA TYR A 150 -3.50 -5.26 -1.33
C TYR A 150 -2.16 -5.91 -1.69
N LEU A 151 -1.15 -5.63 -0.86
CA LEU A 151 0.28 -5.79 -1.08
C LEU A 151 0.79 -4.87 -2.20
N HIS A 152 2.12 -4.73 -2.28
CA HIS A 152 2.78 -3.83 -3.24
C HIS A 152 2.53 -4.18 -4.72
N ASN A 153 2.14 -5.42 -5.01
CA ASN A 153 1.85 -5.93 -6.36
C ASN A 153 0.35 -6.15 -6.60
N GLY A 154 -0.50 -5.83 -5.62
CA GLY A 154 -1.94 -6.01 -5.72
C GLY A 154 -2.36 -7.48 -5.82
N SER A 155 -1.64 -8.39 -5.17
CA SER A 155 -1.85 -9.84 -5.27
C SER A 155 -2.86 -10.41 -4.27
N VAL A 156 -3.43 -9.57 -3.40
CA VAL A 156 -4.44 -9.98 -2.41
C VAL A 156 -5.69 -9.12 -2.59
N PRO A 157 -6.85 -9.70 -2.96
CA PRO A 157 -7.98 -8.93 -3.44
C PRO A 157 -8.73 -8.13 -2.36
N SER A 158 -8.72 -8.57 -1.10
CA SER A 158 -9.48 -7.93 -0.02
C SER A 158 -8.69 -7.87 1.29
N LEU A 159 -9.08 -6.97 2.22
CA LEU A 159 -8.51 -6.95 3.57
C LEU A 159 -8.76 -8.27 4.31
N ARG A 160 -9.94 -8.86 4.08
CA ARG A 160 -10.26 -10.16 4.67
C ARG A 160 -9.27 -11.23 4.22
N ASP A 161 -8.90 -11.25 2.93
CA ASP A 161 -7.89 -12.18 2.40
C ASP A 161 -6.48 -11.86 2.91
N LEU A 162 -6.16 -10.58 3.14
CA LEU A 162 -4.86 -10.20 3.67
C LEU A 162 -4.59 -10.77 5.07
N LEU A 163 -5.64 -10.96 5.86
CA LEU A 163 -5.57 -11.59 7.18
C LEU A 163 -5.57 -13.12 7.13
N GLU A 164 -5.53 -13.73 5.95
CA GLU A 164 -5.33 -15.16 5.80
C GLU A 164 -3.85 -15.51 5.56
N PRO A 165 -3.40 -16.67 6.02
CA PRO A 165 -2.13 -17.24 5.57
C PRO A 165 -2.11 -17.36 4.04
N ALA A 166 -0.95 -17.20 3.41
CA ALA A 166 -0.82 -17.20 1.95
C ALA A 166 -1.46 -18.42 1.28
N ALA A 167 -1.36 -19.58 1.92
CA ALA A 167 -1.96 -20.84 1.43
C ALA A 167 -3.50 -20.83 1.35
N ARG A 168 -4.16 -19.89 2.04
CA ARG A 168 -5.62 -19.70 2.03
C ARG A 168 -6.07 -18.52 1.17
N ARG A 169 -5.15 -17.69 0.73
CA ARG A 169 -5.45 -16.56 -0.17
C ARG A 169 -5.81 -17.08 -1.55
N PRO A 170 -6.70 -16.40 -2.31
CA PRO A 170 -7.04 -16.82 -3.65
C PRO A 170 -5.79 -16.92 -4.54
N PRO A 171 -5.50 -18.11 -5.16
CA PRO A 171 -4.39 -18.26 -6.09
C PRO A 171 -4.67 -17.59 -7.43
N VAL A 172 -5.94 -17.43 -7.77
CA VAL A 172 -6.44 -16.72 -8.95
C VAL A 172 -7.67 -15.91 -8.57
N PHE A 173 -7.76 -14.68 -9.07
CA PHE A 173 -8.92 -13.82 -8.92
C PHE A 173 -9.04 -12.85 -10.11
N TRP A 174 -10.12 -12.08 -10.18
CA TRP A 174 -10.33 -11.13 -11.29
C TRP A 174 -10.22 -9.70 -10.81
N ARG A 175 -9.63 -8.83 -11.62
CA ARG A 175 -9.39 -7.42 -11.34
C ARG A 175 -10.11 -6.54 -12.36
N GLY A 176 -10.50 -5.33 -11.92
CA GLY A 176 -11.12 -4.32 -12.76
C GLY A 176 -12.63 -4.21 -12.59
N SER A 177 -13.22 -4.90 -11.60
CA SER A 177 -14.59 -4.61 -11.13
C SER A 177 -14.62 -3.24 -10.47
N ASP A 178 -15.71 -2.51 -10.67
CA ASP A 178 -16.09 -1.28 -9.97
C ASP A 178 -17.14 -1.52 -8.88
N VAL A 179 -17.57 -2.77 -8.72
CA VAL A 179 -18.49 -3.18 -7.63
C VAL A 179 -17.67 -3.50 -6.39
N TYR A 180 -17.93 -2.76 -5.32
CA TYR A 180 -17.24 -2.92 -4.04
C TYR A 180 -17.95 -3.91 -3.11
N ASP A 181 -17.20 -4.78 -2.46
CA ASP A 181 -17.67 -5.69 -1.40
C ASP A 181 -17.32 -5.12 -0.01
N PRO A 182 -18.27 -4.49 0.69
CA PRO A 182 -18.02 -3.88 1.99
C PRO A 182 -17.76 -4.89 3.11
N ALA A 183 -18.18 -6.16 2.95
CA ALA A 183 -17.94 -7.20 3.95
C ALA A 183 -16.51 -7.70 3.92
N ARG A 184 -15.94 -7.88 2.73
CA ARG A 184 -14.55 -8.31 2.55
C ARG A 184 -13.56 -7.15 2.53
N VAL A 185 -14.04 -5.93 2.33
CA VAL A 185 -13.25 -4.70 2.13
C VAL A 185 -12.31 -4.85 0.92
N GLY A 186 -12.93 -4.84 -0.26
CA GLY A 186 -12.27 -5.00 -1.55
C GLY A 186 -13.27 -4.95 -2.69
N PHE A 187 -12.81 -5.04 -3.92
CA PHE A 187 -13.69 -5.13 -5.08
C PHE A 187 -14.12 -6.58 -5.34
N VAL A 188 -15.31 -6.78 -5.93
CA VAL A 188 -15.74 -8.10 -6.40
C VAL A 188 -14.66 -8.67 -7.33
N SER A 189 -14.17 -9.86 -6.97
CA SER A 189 -12.96 -10.44 -7.58
C SER A 189 -13.07 -11.96 -7.84
N ASP A 190 -14.24 -12.55 -7.59
CA ASP A 190 -14.52 -13.98 -7.74
C ASP A 190 -15.24 -14.33 -9.05
N GLN A 191 -15.53 -13.32 -9.89
CA GLN A 191 -16.26 -13.45 -11.13
C GLN A 191 -15.41 -12.96 -12.30
N ALA A 192 -15.45 -13.70 -13.42
CA ALA A 192 -14.74 -13.33 -14.65
C ALA A 192 -15.40 -12.17 -15.41
N GLU A 193 -16.68 -11.91 -15.11
CA GLU A 193 -17.47 -10.85 -15.74
C GLU A 193 -18.42 -10.24 -14.69
N VAL A 194 -18.52 -8.92 -14.70
CA VAL A 194 -19.43 -8.17 -13.82
C VAL A 194 -20.12 -7.08 -14.67
N GLY A 195 -21.45 -7.04 -14.66
CA GLY A 195 -22.22 -6.03 -15.39
C GLY A 195 -21.95 -6.01 -16.92
N GLY A 196 -21.65 -7.16 -17.53
CA GLY A 196 -21.30 -7.27 -18.95
C GLY A 196 -19.86 -6.88 -19.28
N LYS A 197 -19.07 -6.51 -18.27
CA LYS A 197 -17.65 -6.17 -18.42
C LYS A 197 -16.77 -7.37 -18.06
N ARG A 198 -15.99 -7.84 -19.03
CA ARG A 198 -14.99 -8.89 -18.82
C ARG A 198 -13.83 -8.35 -17.99
N LEU A 199 -13.46 -9.07 -16.93
CA LEU A 199 -12.42 -8.70 -15.98
C LEU A 199 -11.09 -9.35 -16.32
N PHE A 200 -10.00 -8.75 -15.84
CA PHE A 200 -8.64 -9.28 -16.00
C PHE A 200 -8.38 -10.41 -15.01
N ARG A 201 -8.02 -11.60 -15.50
CA ARG A 201 -7.62 -12.74 -14.68
C ARG A 201 -6.23 -12.51 -14.10
N PHE A 202 -6.14 -12.37 -12.80
CA PHE A 202 -4.88 -12.24 -12.08
C PHE A 202 -4.46 -13.60 -11.50
N ASP A 203 -3.27 -14.07 -11.86
CA ASP A 203 -2.73 -15.36 -11.46
C ASP A 203 -1.49 -15.15 -10.60
N THR A 204 -1.55 -15.57 -9.33
CA THR A 204 -0.45 -15.38 -8.37
C THR A 204 0.74 -16.32 -8.60
N ALA A 205 0.61 -17.32 -9.47
CA ALA A 205 1.73 -18.17 -9.88
C ALA A 205 2.66 -17.50 -10.90
N VAL A 206 2.19 -16.44 -11.56
CA VAL A 206 3.03 -15.66 -12.48
C VAL A 206 4.12 -14.92 -11.68
N PRO A 207 5.41 -15.01 -12.10
CA PRO A 207 6.49 -14.33 -11.41
C PRO A 207 6.25 -12.80 -11.29
N GLY A 208 6.29 -12.27 -10.07
CA GLY A 208 5.94 -10.89 -9.76
C GLY A 208 4.54 -10.70 -9.18
N ASN A 209 3.66 -11.69 -9.35
CA ASN A 209 2.29 -11.67 -8.83
C ASN A 209 2.14 -12.44 -7.51
N GLY A 210 3.22 -12.94 -6.91
CA GLY A 210 3.17 -13.75 -5.70
C GLY A 210 2.41 -13.06 -4.56
N ASN A 211 1.52 -13.82 -3.89
CA ASN A 211 0.68 -13.34 -2.78
C ASN A 211 1.18 -13.78 -1.39
N ALA A 212 2.39 -14.30 -1.30
CA ALA A 212 3.04 -14.68 -0.04
C ALA A 212 3.47 -13.47 0.78
N GLY A 213 3.83 -13.73 2.03
CA GLY A 213 4.34 -12.75 2.97
C GLY A 213 3.25 -11.94 3.68
N HIS A 214 3.69 -11.02 4.54
CA HIS A 214 2.82 -10.32 5.48
C HIS A 214 1.89 -11.32 6.21
N GLU A 215 2.47 -12.41 6.72
CA GLU A 215 1.74 -13.52 7.34
C GLU A 215 2.46 -14.07 8.58
N GLY A 216 1.76 -14.90 9.34
CA GLY A 216 2.20 -15.43 10.63
C GLY A 216 1.60 -14.64 11.80
N GLN A 217 1.99 -15.02 13.01
CA GLN A 217 1.45 -14.45 14.25
C GLN A 217 1.65 -12.92 14.30
N ARG A 218 2.83 -12.44 13.95
CA ARG A 218 3.19 -11.02 13.96
C ARG A 218 2.27 -10.13 13.07
N TYR A 219 1.68 -10.72 12.03
CA TYR A 219 0.84 -10.01 11.06
C TYR A 219 -0.65 -10.33 11.22
N GLY A 220 -1.04 -10.98 12.32
CA GLY A 220 -2.43 -11.26 12.63
C GLY A 220 -3.09 -12.36 11.79
N THR A 221 -2.37 -13.05 10.90
CA THR A 221 -2.98 -14.08 10.05
C THR A 221 -3.29 -15.39 10.80
N ALA A 222 -2.72 -15.56 12.00
CA ALA A 222 -3.02 -16.68 12.90
C ALA A 222 -4.16 -16.39 13.89
N LEU A 223 -4.75 -15.21 13.86
CA LEU A 223 -5.88 -14.84 14.71
C LEU A 223 -7.10 -15.73 14.46
N PRO A 224 -7.94 -15.96 15.49
CA PRO A 224 -9.26 -16.57 15.32
C PRO A 224 -10.16 -15.76 14.37
N GLU A 225 -11.10 -16.42 13.70
CA GLU A 225 -12.00 -15.78 12.73
C GLU A 225 -12.77 -14.59 13.32
N ALA A 226 -13.24 -14.71 14.56
CA ALA A 226 -13.95 -13.62 15.26
C ALA A 226 -13.09 -12.37 15.47
N ASP A 227 -11.79 -12.56 15.70
CA ASP A 227 -10.83 -11.46 15.89
C ASP A 227 -10.42 -10.84 14.54
N LYS A 228 -10.28 -11.66 13.49
CA LYS A 228 -10.08 -11.15 12.13
C LYS A 228 -11.27 -10.32 11.66
N ALA A 229 -12.50 -10.77 11.93
CA ALA A 229 -13.71 -10.02 11.61
C ALA A 229 -13.75 -8.68 12.36
N ALA A 230 -13.42 -8.67 13.64
CA ALA A 230 -13.35 -7.44 14.44
C ALA A 230 -12.27 -6.49 13.94
N LEU A 231 -11.10 -7.02 13.56
CA LEU A 231 -10.01 -6.23 13.01
C LEU A 231 -10.37 -5.60 11.66
N VAL A 232 -11.02 -6.35 10.75
CA VAL A 232 -11.52 -5.80 9.47
C VAL A 232 -12.52 -4.69 9.72
N GLU A 233 -13.44 -4.87 10.68
CA GLU A 233 -14.44 -3.85 11.01
C GLU A 233 -13.80 -2.58 11.59
N TYR A 234 -12.77 -2.72 12.42
CA TYR A 234 -12.01 -1.58 12.92
C TYR A 234 -11.27 -0.85 11.79
N LEU A 235 -10.67 -1.57 10.83
CA LEU A 235 -9.97 -0.96 9.69
C LEU A 235 -10.89 -0.17 8.74
N LYS A 236 -12.20 -0.40 8.76
CA LYS A 236 -13.19 0.44 8.07
C LYS A 236 -13.31 1.85 8.65
N THR A 237 -12.80 2.08 9.86
CA THR A 237 -12.83 3.39 10.51
C THR A 237 -11.65 4.31 10.14
N PHE A 238 -10.74 3.84 9.27
CA PHE A 238 -9.49 4.53 8.89
C PHE A 238 -9.68 5.42 7.64
#